data_76d312a2e6b47773027b2cbf54584c05
#
_entry.id   76d312a2e6b47773027b2cbf54584c05
#
_cell.length_a   1.000
_cell.length_b   1.000
_cell.length_c   1.000
_cell.angle_alpha   90.00
_cell.angle_beta   90.00
_cell.angle_gamma   90.00
#
_symmetry.space_group_name_H-M   'P 1'
#
loop_
_entity.id
_entity.type
_entity.pdbx_description
1 polymer ?
#
loop_
_entity_poly.entity_id
_entity_poly.type
_entity_poly.pdbx_seq_one_letter_code
_entity_poly.pdbx_strand_id
1 'polypeptide(L)'
;MQSFRRLAFLLAFALPAMPAAFAQSSGSSSSSTTPDQSQSGDQTSSSQQSAAESQGQLNVQARIRQRREQRRATAIHDAYDHKWESYADMGYLRFTPGPTLQRVTFYAWETGLTRFSSERLGYTLDGRGYIGTTYCGITTYCTGAFTKPQISMYNVLFGPIYRFYLQPKYSVSGRVMGGWAYGNFSGDLNGFTTSEVGFYPTGSTYAASVSVIGEYNVTPSVALKLAPEYLLTGFGSTTQNSLGFTAGFVYRFGKQ
;
A
#
# COMPACT_ATOMS: atom_id res chain seq x y z
N MET A 1 20.90 33.71 -15.53
CA MET A 1 20.11 33.14 -16.64
C MET A 1 20.46 31.67 -16.78
N GLN A 2 19.70 30.78 -16.21
CA GLN A 2 19.69 29.36 -16.56
C GLN A 2 18.31 28.80 -16.23
N SER A 3 17.60 28.43 -17.30
CA SER A 3 16.27 27.87 -17.29
C SER A 3 16.31 26.44 -16.78
N PHE A 4 15.82 26.18 -15.58
CA PHE A 4 15.51 24.82 -15.13
C PHE A 4 14.17 24.41 -15.73
N ARG A 5 14.23 23.57 -16.75
CA ARG A 5 13.11 22.86 -17.35
C ARG A 5 12.39 22.03 -16.28
N ARG A 6 11.15 22.37 -16.04
CA ARG A 6 10.22 21.59 -15.21
C ARG A 6 9.92 20.27 -15.92
N LEU A 7 10.53 19.20 -15.47
CA LEU A 7 10.17 17.84 -15.88
C LEU A 7 8.95 17.43 -15.05
N ALA A 8 7.76 17.65 -15.59
CA ALA A 8 6.53 17.10 -15.02
C ALA A 8 6.46 15.62 -15.38
N PHE A 9 6.82 14.74 -14.43
CA PHE A 9 6.50 13.32 -14.52
C PHE A 9 5.01 13.11 -14.20
N LEU A 10 4.19 13.11 -15.23
CA LEU A 10 2.86 12.52 -15.20
C LEU A 10 3.01 11.00 -15.19
N LEU A 11 3.03 10.40 -14.00
CA LEU A 11 2.85 8.96 -13.85
C LEU A 11 1.36 8.67 -14.06
N ALA A 12 1.00 8.42 -15.32
CA ALA A 12 -0.30 7.85 -15.67
C ALA A 12 -0.32 6.41 -15.16
N PHE A 13 -1.04 6.16 -14.07
CA PHE A 13 -1.39 4.81 -13.63
C PHE A 13 -2.39 4.21 -14.63
N ALA A 14 -1.88 3.59 -15.68
CA ALA A 14 -2.65 2.69 -16.50
C ALA A 14 -2.89 1.41 -15.70
N LEU A 15 -4.06 1.27 -15.11
CA LEU A 15 -4.58 0.00 -14.65
C LEU A 15 -4.72 -0.91 -15.88
N PRO A 16 -4.02 -2.05 -15.97
CA PRO A 16 -4.31 -3.01 -17.03
C PRO A 16 -5.69 -3.61 -16.72
N ALA A 17 -6.67 -3.25 -17.53
CA ALA A 17 -7.92 -3.96 -17.63
C ALA A 17 -7.59 -5.39 -18.09
N MET A 18 -7.69 -6.36 -17.18
CA MET A 18 -7.59 -7.78 -17.54
C MET A 18 -8.83 -8.15 -18.36
N PRO A 19 -8.68 -8.60 -19.61
CA PRO A 19 -9.79 -9.20 -20.33
C PRO A 19 -10.12 -10.52 -19.66
N ALA A 20 -11.36 -10.68 -19.24
CA ALA A 20 -11.93 -11.96 -18.87
C ALA A 20 -12.01 -12.82 -20.12
N ALA A 21 -11.03 -13.69 -20.32
CA ALA A 21 -11.09 -14.70 -21.36
C ALA A 21 -12.11 -15.76 -20.95
N PHE A 22 -13.32 -15.64 -21.45
CA PHE A 22 -14.27 -16.72 -21.50
C PHE A 22 -13.75 -17.74 -22.53
N ALA A 23 -13.19 -18.84 -22.05
CA ALA A 23 -12.90 -19.99 -22.90
C ALA A 23 -14.22 -20.64 -23.29
N GLN A 24 -14.71 -20.33 -24.50
CA GLN A 24 -15.70 -21.14 -25.18
C GLN A 24 -15.02 -22.42 -25.66
N SER A 25 -15.40 -23.55 -25.08
CA SER A 25 -15.05 -24.86 -25.59
C SER A 25 -15.94 -25.12 -26.83
N SER A 26 -15.38 -24.93 -27.99
CA SER A 26 -15.96 -25.41 -29.25
C SER A 26 -15.85 -26.94 -29.32
N GLY A 27 -16.97 -27.59 -29.14
CA GLY A 27 -17.11 -29.02 -29.44
C GLY A 27 -17.01 -29.24 -30.96
N SER A 28 -15.98 -29.93 -31.39
CA SER A 28 -15.90 -30.46 -32.75
C SER A 28 -16.71 -31.76 -32.85
N SER A 29 -17.84 -31.67 -33.52
CA SER A 29 -18.61 -32.82 -33.98
C SER A 29 -17.98 -33.37 -35.26
N SER A 30 -17.36 -34.52 -35.18
CA SER A 30 -17.04 -35.34 -36.36
C SER A 30 -18.15 -36.34 -36.62
N SER A 31 -18.88 -36.12 -37.72
CA SER A 31 -19.81 -37.07 -38.31
C SER A 31 -19.04 -38.17 -39.01
N SER A 32 -19.30 -39.42 -38.68
CA SER A 32 -19.02 -40.58 -39.54
C SER A 32 -20.24 -41.48 -39.64
N THR A 33 -20.55 -41.75 -40.86
CA THR A 33 -21.68 -42.42 -41.46
C THR A 33 -21.79 -43.90 -41.06
N THR A 34 -23.05 -44.34 -40.91
CA THR A 34 -23.61 -45.68 -40.69
C THR A 34 -23.14 -46.77 -41.68
N PRO A 35 -23.26 -48.10 -41.34
CA PRO A 35 -24.58 -48.71 -41.46
C PRO A 35 -24.97 -49.73 -40.36
N ASP A 36 -26.23 -49.65 -40.06
CA ASP A 36 -27.24 -50.69 -39.76
C ASP A 36 -26.78 -52.09 -39.27
N GLN A 37 -27.06 -52.34 -37.95
CA GLN A 37 -27.51 -53.66 -37.52
C GLN A 37 -28.35 -53.54 -36.24
N SER A 38 -29.59 -53.96 -36.39
CA SER A 38 -30.57 -54.22 -35.35
C SER A 38 -30.05 -55.18 -34.29
N GLN A 39 -29.99 -54.72 -33.03
CA GLN A 39 -30.15 -55.63 -31.89
C GLN A 39 -30.80 -54.88 -30.74
N SER A 40 -32.01 -55.30 -30.44
CA SER A 40 -32.82 -55.05 -29.27
C SER A 40 -32.13 -55.66 -28.04
N GLY A 41 -31.90 -54.86 -27.01
CA GLY A 41 -31.46 -55.39 -25.73
C GLY A 41 -30.42 -54.47 -25.06
N ASP A 42 -30.81 -53.90 -23.91
CA ASP A 42 -29.94 -53.31 -22.92
C ASP A 42 -29.77 -51.78 -22.86
N GLN A 43 -30.88 -51.07 -22.67
CA GLN A 43 -30.87 -49.64 -22.35
C GLN A 43 -30.49 -49.32 -20.86
N THR A 44 -30.21 -50.34 -20.04
CA THR A 44 -29.96 -50.13 -18.61
C THR A 44 -28.47 -49.95 -18.26
N SER A 45 -27.57 -50.42 -19.13
CA SER A 45 -26.11 -50.36 -18.89
C SER A 45 -25.47 -49.01 -19.29
N SER A 46 -26.01 -48.30 -20.26
CA SER A 46 -25.42 -47.03 -20.74
C SER A 46 -25.65 -45.85 -19.80
N SER A 47 -26.76 -45.84 -19.06
CA SER A 47 -27.04 -44.79 -18.08
C SER A 47 -26.21 -44.94 -16.78
N GLN A 48 -25.88 -46.15 -16.38
CA GLN A 48 -25.00 -46.38 -15.21
C GLN A 48 -23.53 -46.07 -15.54
N GLN A 49 -23.10 -46.33 -16.76
CA GLN A 49 -21.73 -46.06 -17.20
C GLN A 49 -21.48 -44.55 -17.34
N SER A 50 -22.41 -43.79 -17.89
CA SER A 50 -22.33 -42.33 -17.97
C SER A 50 -22.42 -41.65 -16.60
N ALA A 51 -23.17 -42.19 -15.66
CA ALA A 51 -23.22 -41.70 -14.28
C ALA A 51 -21.92 -41.99 -13.51
N ALA A 52 -21.29 -43.14 -13.72
CA ALA A 52 -20.00 -43.47 -13.11
C ALA A 52 -18.85 -42.65 -13.69
N GLU A 53 -18.85 -42.36 -15.00
CA GLU A 53 -17.88 -41.46 -15.62
C GLU A 53 -18.04 -40.01 -15.16
N SER A 54 -19.25 -39.48 -15.02
CA SER A 54 -19.48 -38.15 -14.49
C SER A 54 -19.11 -38.02 -13.02
N GLN A 55 -19.35 -39.04 -12.19
CA GLN A 55 -18.85 -39.07 -10.81
C GLN A 55 -17.33 -39.18 -10.73
N GLY A 56 -16.69 -39.92 -11.62
CA GLY A 56 -15.23 -39.98 -11.73
C GLY A 56 -14.62 -38.61 -12.09
N GLN A 57 -15.21 -37.92 -13.06
CA GLN A 57 -14.77 -36.57 -13.46
C GLN A 57 -14.96 -35.53 -12.32
N LEU A 58 -16.07 -35.55 -11.60
CA LEU A 58 -16.32 -34.69 -10.45
C LEU A 58 -15.29 -34.93 -9.33
N ASN A 59 -14.94 -36.18 -9.06
CA ASN A 59 -13.91 -36.53 -8.10
C ASN A 59 -12.50 -36.04 -8.50
N VAL A 60 -12.15 -36.14 -9.79
CA VAL A 60 -10.86 -35.64 -10.31
C VAL A 60 -10.81 -34.11 -10.20
N GLN A 61 -11.86 -33.42 -10.60
CA GLN A 61 -11.93 -31.97 -10.47
C GLN A 61 -11.87 -31.50 -9.01
N ALA A 62 -12.55 -32.18 -8.09
CA ALA A 62 -12.48 -31.89 -6.66
C ALA A 62 -11.06 -32.04 -6.13
N ARG A 63 -10.35 -33.11 -6.49
CA ARG A 63 -8.95 -33.35 -6.11
C ARG A 63 -8.00 -32.27 -6.67
N ILE A 64 -8.20 -31.83 -7.91
CA ILE A 64 -7.42 -30.75 -8.51
C ILE A 64 -7.64 -29.43 -7.77
N ARG A 65 -8.89 -29.08 -7.44
CA ARG A 65 -9.23 -27.89 -6.67
C ARG A 65 -8.58 -27.93 -5.30
N GLN A 66 -8.71 -29.03 -4.58
CA GLN A 66 -8.09 -29.22 -3.26
C GLN A 66 -6.56 -29.07 -3.30
N ARG A 67 -5.89 -29.65 -4.30
CA ARG A 67 -4.43 -29.48 -4.47
C ARG A 67 -4.03 -28.03 -4.76
N ARG A 68 -4.83 -27.30 -5.54
CA ARG A 68 -4.59 -25.88 -5.83
C ARG A 68 -4.78 -25.03 -4.58
N GLU A 69 -5.80 -25.29 -3.79
CA GLU A 69 -6.06 -24.60 -2.52
C GLU A 69 -4.95 -24.86 -1.51
N GLN A 70 -4.51 -26.11 -1.37
CA GLN A 70 -3.38 -26.45 -0.51
C GLN A 70 -2.10 -25.73 -0.92
N ARG A 71 -1.73 -25.78 -2.20
CA ARG A 71 -0.55 -25.05 -2.72
C ARG A 71 -0.64 -23.55 -2.48
N ARG A 72 -1.84 -22.98 -2.65
CA ARG A 72 -2.07 -21.56 -2.37
C ARG A 72 -1.94 -21.25 -0.88
N ALA A 73 -2.52 -22.07 -0.01
CA ALA A 73 -2.40 -21.91 1.44
C ALA A 73 -0.94 -22.01 1.90
N THR A 74 -0.20 -23.01 1.42
CA THR A 74 1.24 -23.14 1.69
C THR A 74 2.02 -21.92 1.20
N ALA A 75 1.77 -21.43 -0.01
CA ALA A 75 2.46 -20.27 -0.56
C ALA A 75 2.13 -18.96 0.20
N ILE A 76 0.92 -18.82 0.74
CA ILE A 76 0.56 -17.71 1.62
C ILE A 76 1.32 -17.85 2.94
N HIS A 77 1.29 -19.02 3.55
CA HIS A 77 2.01 -19.29 4.79
C HIS A 77 3.51 -19.00 4.63
N ASP A 78 4.16 -19.53 3.61
CA ASP A 78 5.58 -19.29 3.33
C ASP A 78 5.92 -17.80 3.15
N ALA A 79 5.00 -17.01 2.57
CA ALA A 79 5.20 -15.58 2.36
C ALA A 79 4.98 -14.74 3.62
N TYR A 80 4.12 -15.18 4.55
CA TYR A 80 3.69 -14.37 5.70
C TYR A 80 4.00 -15.00 7.07
N ASP A 81 4.64 -16.17 7.11
CA ASP A 81 5.17 -16.81 8.33
C ASP A 81 6.48 -16.15 8.79
N HIS A 82 6.45 -14.82 8.89
CA HIS A 82 7.58 -14.02 9.34
C HIS A 82 7.16 -13.20 10.56
N LYS A 83 7.98 -13.29 11.61
CA LYS A 83 7.74 -12.59 12.87
C LYS A 83 8.01 -11.09 12.79
N TRP A 84 8.98 -10.71 11.98
CA TRP A 84 9.45 -9.35 11.87
C TRP A 84 9.46 -8.86 10.43
N GLU A 85 9.08 -7.61 10.26
CA GLU A 85 9.20 -6.88 9.00
C GLU A 85 9.87 -5.53 9.27
N SER A 86 10.90 -5.21 8.52
CA SER A 86 11.47 -3.87 8.46
C SER A 86 11.16 -3.26 7.10
N TYR A 87 10.99 -1.96 7.06
CA TYR A 87 10.73 -1.24 5.82
C TYR A 87 11.47 0.09 5.76
N ALA A 88 11.73 0.53 4.54
CA ALA A 88 12.28 1.83 4.23
C ALA A 88 11.57 2.37 2.99
N ASP A 89 10.95 3.53 3.16
CA ASP A 89 10.09 4.14 2.16
C ASP A 89 10.51 5.59 1.92
N MET A 90 10.17 6.09 0.74
CA MET A 90 10.22 7.51 0.40
C MET A 90 8.85 7.95 -0.11
N GLY A 91 8.53 9.23 0.07
CA GLY A 91 7.24 9.73 -0.34
C GLY A 91 7.09 11.23 -0.24
N TYR A 92 5.86 11.67 -0.16
CA TYR A 92 5.53 13.07 0.03
C TYR A 92 4.33 13.24 0.97
N LEU A 93 4.23 14.44 1.56
CA LEU A 93 3.13 14.86 2.41
C LEU A 93 2.67 16.26 2.00
N ARG A 94 1.37 16.46 1.84
CA ARG A 94 0.76 17.79 1.67
C ARG A 94 0.42 18.36 3.03
N PHE A 95 1.20 19.33 3.48
CA PHE A 95 1.14 19.90 4.82
C PHE A 95 0.80 21.40 4.80
N THR A 96 0.09 21.88 5.82
CA THR A 96 -0.23 23.31 5.99
C THR A 96 0.71 23.89 7.07
N PRO A 97 1.67 24.75 6.71
CA PRO A 97 2.71 25.22 7.64
C PRO A 97 2.27 26.33 8.58
N GLY A 98 1.07 26.88 8.39
CA GLY A 98 0.48 27.94 9.20
C GLY A 98 -0.99 28.15 8.87
N PRO A 99 -1.78 28.82 9.75
CA PRO A 99 -3.23 28.95 9.63
C PRO A 99 -3.71 29.62 8.35
N THR A 100 -2.93 30.58 7.85
CA THR A 100 -3.25 31.39 6.67
C THR A 100 -2.42 31.04 5.42
N LEU A 101 -1.53 30.04 5.56
CA LEU A 101 -0.59 29.69 4.52
C LEU A 101 -1.12 28.57 3.62
N GLN A 102 -0.67 28.56 2.38
CA GLN A 102 -1.01 27.50 1.43
C GLN A 102 -0.32 26.20 1.79
N ARG A 103 -0.96 25.09 1.44
CA ARG A 103 -0.39 23.76 1.58
C ARG A 103 0.87 23.61 0.73
N VAL A 104 1.92 23.12 1.36
CA VAL A 104 3.20 22.81 0.73
C VAL A 104 3.41 21.31 0.63
N THR A 105 4.28 20.91 -0.28
CA THR A 105 4.68 19.50 -0.42
C THR A 105 5.98 19.27 0.32
N PHE A 106 5.95 18.36 1.28
CA PHE A 106 7.13 17.84 1.95
C PHE A 106 7.58 16.54 1.29
N TYR A 107 8.87 16.37 1.13
CA TYR A 107 9.48 15.08 0.85
C TYR A 107 9.61 14.31 2.15
N ALA A 108 9.27 13.05 2.12
CA ALA A 108 9.24 12.19 3.29
C ALA A 108 10.18 11.01 3.11
N TRP A 109 10.84 10.63 4.20
CA TRP A 109 11.40 9.30 4.38
C TRP A 109 10.71 8.65 5.58
N GLU A 110 10.51 7.35 5.49
CA GLU A 110 9.87 6.55 6.52
C GLU A 110 10.67 5.27 6.70
N THR A 111 10.91 4.88 7.94
CA THR A 111 11.50 3.59 8.29
C THR A 111 10.84 3.05 9.54
N GLY A 112 10.68 1.75 9.61
CA GLY A 112 10.02 1.15 10.75
C GLY A 112 10.25 -0.34 10.86
N LEU A 113 9.80 -0.84 12.01
CA LEU A 113 9.86 -2.24 12.37
C LEU A 113 8.47 -2.69 12.83
N THR A 114 7.98 -3.75 12.22
CA THR A 114 6.71 -4.39 12.57
C THR A 114 6.97 -5.75 13.15
N ARG A 115 6.35 -6.04 14.30
CA ARG A 115 6.31 -7.39 14.88
C ARG A 115 4.92 -7.96 14.69
N PHE A 116 4.83 -9.08 14.01
CA PHE A 116 3.59 -9.83 13.85
C PHE A 116 3.40 -10.83 14.98
N SER A 117 2.21 -10.84 15.56
CA SER A 117 1.77 -11.85 16.54
C SER A 117 1.02 -13.00 15.89
N SER A 118 0.55 -12.78 14.67
CA SER A 118 -0.08 -13.76 13.79
C SER A 118 0.14 -13.33 12.34
N GLU A 119 -0.15 -14.16 11.36
CA GLU A 119 -0.05 -13.79 9.93
C GLU A 119 -0.78 -12.49 9.56
N ARG A 120 -1.77 -12.07 10.36
CA ARG A 120 -2.64 -10.93 10.08
C ARG A 120 -2.44 -9.73 11.01
N LEU A 121 -2.15 -9.95 12.28
CA LEU A 121 -2.08 -8.89 13.29
C LEU A 121 -0.64 -8.64 13.74
N GLY A 122 -0.22 -7.40 13.70
CA GLY A 122 1.08 -6.95 14.18
C GLY A 122 1.04 -5.57 14.82
N TYR A 123 2.19 -5.15 15.36
CA TYR A 123 2.42 -3.83 15.90
C TYR A 123 3.64 -3.23 15.23
N THR A 124 3.52 -1.97 14.83
CA THR A 124 4.56 -1.23 14.11
C THR A 124 5.10 -0.10 14.98
N LEU A 125 6.42 0.02 15.03
CA LEU A 125 7.13 1.22 15.47
C LEU A 125 7.73 1.88 14.24
N ASP A 126 7.52 3.17 14.10
CA ASP A 126 7.75 3.92 12.87
C ASP A 126 8.46 5.24 13.18
N GLY A 127 9.48 5.56 12.40
CA GLY A 127 10.20 6.83 12.44
C GLY A 127 10.17 7.50 11.08
N ARG A 128 9.82 8.78 11.03
CA ARG A 128 9.64 9.55 9.81
C ARG A 128 10.28 10.91 9.87
N GLY A 129 10.80 11.34 8.73
CA GLY A 129 11.25 12.70 8.56
C GLY A 129 10.61 13.32 7.32
N TYR A 130 10.20 14.58 7.47
CA TYR A 130 9.60 15.38 6.42
C TYR A 130 10.43 16.64 6.24
N ILE A 131 10.81 16.95 5.02
CA ILE A 131 11.61 18.11 4.69
C ILE A 131 10.95 18.82 3.51
N GLY A 132 10.79 20.13 3.61
CA GLY A 132 10.21 20.92 2.54
C GLY A 132 10.57 22.38 2.63
N THR A 133 10.38 23.07 1.52
CA THR A 133 10.47 24.51 1.44
C THR A 133 9.08 25.06 1.22
N THR A 134 8.74 26.14 1.91
CA THR A 134 7.50 26.87 1.68
C THR A 134 7.79 28.22 1.06
N TYR A 135 6.76 28.80 0.43
CA TYR A 135 6.81 30.22 0.09
C TYR A 135 6.15 31.00 1.23
N CYS A 136 6.84 32.02 1.68
CA CYS A 136 6.24 33.00 2.56
C CYS A 136 5.09 33.66 1.81
N GLY A 137 3.90 33.71 2.40
CA GLY A 137 2.76 34.42 1.82
C GLY A 137 3.09 35.90 1.60
N ILE A 138 2.26 36.61 0.85
CA ILE A 138 2.38 38.07 0.65
C ILE A 138 2.03 38.76 1.97
N THR A 139 2.92 38.69 2.94
CA THR A 139 2.87 39.51 4.15
C THR A 139 3.96 40.55 4.03
N THR A 140 3.78 41.70 4.68
CA THR A 140 4.72 42.82 4.70
C THR A 140 6.16 42.42 5.06
N TYR A 141 6.33 41.29 5.72
CA TYR A 141 7.60 40.74 6.20
C TYR A 141 8.34 39.87 5.19
N CYS A 142 7.66 39.36 4.17
CA CYS A 142 8.23 38.44 3.19
C CYS A 142 8.69 39.10 1.89
N THR A 143 8.59 40.40 1.78
CA THR A 143 9.05 41.19 0.64
C THR A 143 10.58 41.36 0.69
N GLY A 144 11.31 40.44 0.09
CA GLY A 144 12.74 40.59 -0.26
C GLY A 144 13.77 39.92 0.64
N ALA A 145 13.46 39.56 1.89
CA ALA A 145 14.47 39.04 2.81
C ALA A 145 14.65 37.50 2.75
N PHE A 146 13.60 36.76 2.49
CA PHE A 146 13.67 35.30 2.33
C PHE A 146 12.56 34.80 1.41
N THR A 147 12.98 34.00 0.45
CA THR A 147 12.07 33.49 -0.58
C THR A 147 11.58 32.08 -0.29
N LYS A 148 12.29 31.28 0.51
CA LYS A 148 12.00 29.84 0.66
C LYS A 148 12.47 29.32 2.03
N PRO A 149 11.80 29.64 3.14
CA PRO A 149 12.16 29.08 4.43
C PRO A 149 12.04 27.56 4.43
N GLN A 150 13.02 26.91 5.04
CA GLN A 150 13.06 25.46 5.16
C GLN A 150 12.29 25.01 6.40
N ILE A 151 11.43 24.03 6.21
CA ILE A 151 10.64 23.42 7.27
C ILE A 151 11.00 21.95 7.36
N SER A 152 11.22 21.45 8.57
CA SER A 152 11.40 20.03 8.84
C SER A 152 10.48 19.55 9.95
N MET A 153 10.01 18.32 9.82
CA MET A 153 9.17 17.66 10.82
C MET A 153 9.63 16.22 10.98
N TYR A 154 9.74 15.76 12.21
CA TYR A 154 10.10 14.39 12.57
C TYR A 154 9.01 13.78 13.43
N ASN A 155 8.61 12.55 13.11
CA ASN A 155 7.57 11.84 13.83
C ASN A 155 8.09 10.49 14.30
N VAL A 156 7.66 10.10 15.52
CA VAL A 156 7.81 8.73 16.01
C VAL A 156 6.42 8.23 16.37
N LEU A 157 5.97 7.19 15.68
CA LEU A 157 4.63 6.65 15.77
C LEU A 157 4.66 5.17 16.15
N PHE A 158 3.64 4.74 16.88
CA PHE A 158 3.44 3.34 17.24
C PHE A 158 1.96 2.98 17.09
N GLY A 159 1.68 1.75 16.64
CA GLY A 159 0.31 1.29 16.56
C GLY A 159 0.13 -0.05 15.88
N PRO A 160 -1.13 -0.55 15.86
CA PRO A 160 -1.46 -1.82 15.23
C PRO A 160 -1.50 -1.73 13.70
N ILE A 161 -1.16 -2.85 13.09
CA ILE A 161 -1.35 -3.14 11.67
C ILE A 161 -2.16 -4.43 11.53
N TYR A 162 -3.12 -4.43 10.62
CA TYR A 162 -3.94 -5.60 10.31
C TYR A 162 -3.99 -5.87 8.82
N ARG A 163 -3.62 -7.10 8.41
CA ARG A 163 -3.70 -7.59 7.04
C ARG A 163 -5.07 -8.17 6.79
N PHE A 164 -5.92 -7.47 6.07
CA PHE A 164 -7.28 -7.94 5.76
C PHE A 164 -7.34 -8.77 4.47
N TYR A 165 -6.38 -8.60 3.57
CA TYR A 165 -6.30 -9.38 2.35
C TYR A 165 -4.91 -9.97 2.14
N LEU A 166 -4.83 -11.29 1.97
CA LEU A 166 -3.59 -12.05 1.83
C LEU A 166 -3.66 -12.93 0.58
N GLN A 167 -2.68 -12.76 -0.29
CA GLN A 167 -2.43 -13.59 -1.46
C GLN A 167 -0.94 -13.90 -1.53
N PRO A 168 -0.50 -14.96 -2.24
CA PRO A 168 0.92 -15.26 -2.36
C PRO A 168 1.75 -14.12 -2.94
N LYS A 169 1.17 -13.33 -3.86
CA LYS A 169 1.86 -12.23 -4.55
C LYS A 169 1.57 -10.85 -4.01
N TYR A 170 0.46 -10.62 -3.34
CA TYR A 170 0.08 -9.30 -2.83
C TYR A 170 -0.74 -9.37 -1.56
N SER A 171 -0.61 -8.36 -0.74
CA SER A 171 -1.43 -8.16 0.45
C SER A 171 -1.94 -6.73 0.54
N VAL A 172 -3.02 -6.56 1.29
CA VAL A 172 -3.56 -5.26 1.65
C VAL A 172 -3.76 -5.21 3.15
N SER A 173 -3.23 -4.17 3.78
CA SER A 173 -3.26 -3.97 5.22
C SER A 173 -3.79 -2.60 5.59
N GLY A 174 -4.38 -2.48 6.75
CA GLY A 174 -4.71 -1.20 7.38
C GLY A 174 -3.80 -0.98 8.58
N ARG A 175 -3.33 0.24 8.77
CA ARG A 175 -2.46 0.61 9.88
C ARG A 175 -2.98 1.90 10.53
N VAL A 176 -3.06 1.90 11.86
CA VAL A 176 -3.45 3.06 12.67
C VAL A 176 -2.36 3.27 13.71
N MET A 177 -1.82 4.48 13.79
CA MET A 177 -0.72 4.78 14.68
C MET A 177 -0.93 6.11 15.41
N GLY A 178 -0.34 6.21 16.60
CA GLY A 178 -0.27 7.45 17.39
C GLY A 178 1.12 7.65 17.97
N GLY A 179 1.48 8.88 18.25
CA GLY A 179 2.79 9.21 18.79
C GLY A 179 3.07 10.70 18.83
N TRP A 180 4.33 11.04 18.63
CA TRP A 180 4.83 12.41 18.69
C TRP A 180 5.35 12.90 17.35
N ALA A 181 5.17 14.21 17.15
CA ALA A 181 5.79 14.98 16.09
C ALA A 181 6.61 16.13 16.70
N TYR A 182 7.77 16.38 16.13
CA TYR A 182 8.57 17.59 16.37
C TYR A 182 8.69 18.35 15.06
N GLY A 183 8.24 19.60 15.04
CA GLY A 183 8.33 20.47 13.88
C GLY A 183 9.31 21.61 14.12
N ASN A 184 10.23 21.82 13.19
CA ASN A 184 11.09 23.00 13.13
C ASN A 184 10.62 23.89 11.98
N PHE A 185 10.01 25.02 12.33
CA PHE A 185 9.47 26.01 11.41
C PHE A 185 10.32 27.29 11.35
N SER A 186 11.45 27.34 12.07
CA SER A 186 12.30 28.52 12.20
C SER A 186 13.52 28.53 11.27
N GLY A 187 13.64 27.55 10.36
CA GLY A 187 14.76 27.48 9.42
C GLY A 187 14.74 28.63 8.41
N ASP A 188 15.89 29.30 8.24
CA ASP A 188 16.14 30.36 7.24
C ASP A 188 15.18 31.58 7.33
N LEU A 189 14.75 31.95 8.53
CA LEU A 189 13.89 33.11 8.76
C LEU A 189 14.65 34.44 8.92
N ASN A 190 15.98 34.46 8.77
CA ASN A 190 16.81 35.67 8.81
C ASN A 190 16.55 36.59 10.05
N GLY A 191 16.28 35.98 11.21
CA GLY A 191 16.04 36.69 12.45
C GLY A 191 14.58 37.02 12.80
N PHE A 192 13.64 36.71 11.88
CA PHE A 192 12.21 36.81 12.18
C PHE A 192 11.70 35.61 12.96
N THR A 193 10.66 35.83 13.76
CA THR A 193 9.99 34.76 14.50
C THR A 193 8.99 34.01 13.61
N THR A 194 8.69 32.76 13.96
CA THR A 194 7.71 31.95 13.23
C THR A 194 6.32 32.59 13.19
N SER A 195 5.94 33.29 14.27
CA SER A 195 4.65 33.99 14.37
C SER A 195 4.54 35.20 13.45
N GLU A 196 5.63 35.97 13.27
CA GLU A 196 5.67 37.12 12.37
C GLU A 196 5.48 36.68 10.90
N VAL A 197 5.96 35.49 10.55
CA VAL A 197 5.87 34.93 9.21
C VAL A 197 4.58 34.14 9.01
N GLY A 198 3.82 33.93 10.07
CA GLY A 198 2.55 33.18 10.04
C GLY A 198 2.70 31.66 10.07
N PHE A 199 3.89 31.15 10.43
CA PHE A 199 4.12 29.72 10.65
C PHE A 199 3.64 29.26 12.03
N TYR A 200 3.45 27.94 12.16
CA TYR A 200 3.28 27.34 13.48
C TYR A 200 4.53 27.50 14.33
N PRO A 201 4.39 27.51 15.66
CA PRO A 201 5.54 27.56 16.56
C PRO A 201 6.37 26.28 16.42
N THR A 202 7.70 26.42 16.45
CA THR A 202 8.62 25.28 16.55
C THR A 202 8.41 24.57 17.87
N GLY A 203 8.26 23.25 17.84
CA GLY A 203 8.07 22.46 19.06
C GLY A 203 7.52 21.08 18.82
N SER A 204 7.22 20.39 19.91
CA SER A 204 6.66 19.05 19.91
C SER A 204 5.15 19.08 20.03
N THR A 205 4.49 18.13 19.38
CA THR A 205 3.05 17.94 19.45
C THR A 205 2.69 16.46 19.30
N TYR A 206 1.41 16.14 19.44
CA TYR A 206 0.91 14.80 19.10
C TYR A 206 0.85 14.60 17.60
N ALA A 207 0.97 13.33 17.19
CA ALA A 207 0.70 12.90 15.82
C ALA A 207 -0.10 11.61 15.82
N ALA A 208 -1.00 11.49 14.86
CA ALA A 208 -1.73 10.25 14.60
C ALA A 208 -1.81 10.02 13.10
N SER A 209 -1.74 8.76 12.68
CA SER A 209 -1.83 8.43 11.28
C SER A 209 -2.73 7.22 11.02
N VAL A 210 -3.39 7.25 9.87
CA VAL A 210 -4.15 6.12 9.31
C VAL A 210 -3.66 5.89 7.90
N SER A 211 -3.29 4.65 7.58
CA SER A 211 -2.80 4.29 6.24
C SER A 211 -3.36 2.97 5.76
N VAL A 212 -3.53 2.87 4.45
CA VAL A 212 -3.80 1.62 3.74
C VAL A 212 -2.52 1.24 3.02
N ILE A 213 -2.06 0.02 3.23
CA ILE A 213 -0.78 -0.46 2.71
C ILE A 213 -1.05 -1.56 1.71
N GLY A 214 -0.61 -1.36 0.48
CA GLY A 214 -0.54 -2.40 -0.54
C GLY A 214 0.89 -2.92 -0.65
N GLU A 215 1.06 -4.24 -0.63
CA GLU A 215 2.36 -4.87 -0.80
C GLU A 215 2.33 -5.83 -1.97
N TYR A 216 3.40 -5.84 -2.75
CA TYR A 216 3.64 -6.80 -3.82
C TYR A 216 4.88 -7.62 -3.50
N ASN A 217 4.70 -8.92 -3.28
CA ASN A 217 5.77 -9.85 -2.92
C ASN A 217 6.61 -10.17 -4.15
N VAL A 218 7.85 -9.68 -4.17
CA VAL A 218 8.86 -10.03 -5.19
C VAL A 218 9.47 -11.38 -4.87
N THR A 219 9.77 -11.59 -3.58
CA THR A 219 10.20 -12.87 -3.00
C THR A 219 9.44 -13.09 -1.69
N PRO A 220 9.48 -14.26 -1.07
CA PRO A 220 8.89 -14.46 0.26
C PRO A 220 9.41 -13.47 1.32
N SER A 221 10.68 -13.06 1.21
CA SER A 221 11.33 -12.17 2.17
C SER A 221 11.35 -10.69 1.76
N VAL A 222 11.01 -10.34 0.51
CA VAL A 222 11.09 -8.96 0.01
C VAL A 222 9.80 -8.60 -0.73
N ALA A 223 9.21 -7.47 -0.35
CA ALA A 223 8.04 -6.91 -1.01
C ALA A 223 8.25 -5.43 -1.37
N LEU A 224 7.56 -4.98 -2.41
CA LEU A 224 7.36 -3.56 -2.71
C LEU A 224 6.15 -3.08 -1.91
N LYS A 225 6.26 -1.92 -1.29
CA LYS A 225 5.23 -1.29 -0.48
C LYS A 225 4.74 0.00 -1.13
N LEU A 226 3.44 0.22 -1.03
CA LEU A 226 2.74 1.43 -1.44
C LEU A 226 1.73 1.78 -0.36
N ALA A 227 1.80 3.01 0.18
CA ALA A 227 0.97 3.39 1.31
C ALA A 227 0.45 4.84 1.20
N PRO A 228 -0.78 5.04 0.70
CA PRO A 228 -1.51 6.27 0.95
C PRO A 228 -1.80 6.41 2.44
N GLU A 229 -1.64 7.64 2.93
CA GLU A 229 -1.70 7.96 4.35
C GLU A 229 -2.42 9.27 4.63
N TYR A 230 -3.13 9.29 5.75
CA TYR A 230 -3.70 10.48 6.35
C TYR A 230 -3.02 10.72 7.69
N LEU A 231 -2.34 11.86 7.83
CA LEU A 231 -1.61 12.27 9.02
C LEU A 231 -2.29 13.45 9.69
N LEU A 232 -2.50 13.32 10.99
CA LEU A 232 -2.98 14.36 11.89
C LEU A 232 -1.83 14.83 12.78
N THR A 233 -1.67 16.14 12.93
CA THR A 233 -0.72 16.76 13.88
C THR A 233 -1.37 17.93 14.59
N GLY A 234 -0.86 18.36 15.75
CA GLY A 234 -1.48 19.37 16.59
C GLY A 234 -0.64 20.63 16.82
N PHE A 235 0.08 21.13 15.79
CA PHE A 235 0.91 22.33 15.94
C PHE A 235 0.07 23.60 16.17
N GLY A 236 0.55 24.51 17.02
CA GLY A 236 -0.10 25.79 17.26
C GLY A 236 -1.51 25.68 17.86
N SER A 237 -1.79 24.65 18.66
CA SER A 237 -3.11 24.38 19.26
C SER A 237 -4.25 24.16 18.24
N THR A 238 -3.90 23.88 16.99
CA THR A 238 -4.84 23.55 15.91
C THR A 238 -4.50 22.18 15.35
N THR A 239 -5.50 21.45 14.84
CA THR A 239 -5.26 20.16 14.21
C THR A 239 -5.01 20.33 12.72
N GLN A 240 -3.84 19.91 12.25
CA GLN A 240 -3.50 19.89 10.84
C GLN A 240 -3.84 18.53 10.25
N ASN A 241 -4.54 18.56 9.13
CA ASN A 241 -4.92 17.41 8.32
C ASN A 241 -4.03 17.33 7.10
N SER A 242 -3.28 16.27 6.95
CA SER A 242 -2.30 16.10 5.87
C SER A 242 -2.53 14.79 5.14
N LEU A 243 -2.50 14.84 3.82
CA LEU A 243 -2.53 13.65 2.97
C LEU A 243 -1.14 13.41 2.42
N GLY A 244 -0.69 12.18 2.54
CA GLY A 244 0.61 11.74 2.07
C GLY A 244 0.54 10.42 1.34
N PHE A 245 1.67 10.06 0.79
CA PHE A 245 1.87 8.83 0.06
C PHE A 245 3.32 8.41 0.19
N THR A 246 3.56 7.14 0.53
CA THR A 246 4.89 6.56 0.59
C THR A 246 4.99 5.31 -0.27
N ALA A 247 6.18 5.07 -0.81
CA ALA A 247 6.51 3.88 -1.57
C ALA A 247 7.93 3.43 -1.21
N GLY A 248 8.15 2.13 -1.12
CA GLY A 248 9.44 1.58 -0.75
C GLY A 248 9.47 0.07 -0.70
N PHE A 249 10.31 -0.46 0.17
CA PHE A 249 10.58 -1.88 0.29
C PHE A 249 10.32 -2.37 1.71
N VAL A 250 9.81 -3.60 1.77
CA VAL A 250 9.65 -4.36 3.01
C VAL A 250 10.58 -5.55 2.97
N TYR A 251 11.32 -5.76 4.05
CA TYR A 251 12.14 -6.96 4.27
C TYR A 251 11.60 -7.75 5.46
N ARG A 252 11.33 -9.03 5.24
CA ARG A 252 10.74 -9.96 6.21
C ARG A 252 11.76 -10.93 6.71
N PHE A 253 11.81 -11.14 8.04
CA PHE A 253 12.76 -12.04 8.69
C PHE A 253 12.20 -12.64 9.97
N GLY A 254 12.82 -13.76 10.41
CA GLY A 254 12.37 -14.53 11.56
C GLY A 254 11.12 -15.34 11.24
N LYS A 255 11.08 -16.61 11.58
CA LYS A 255 9.89 -17.46 11.48
C LYS A 255 9.01 -17.31 12.71
N GLN A 256 7.70 -17.43 12.55
CA GLN A 256 6.72 -17.45 13.65
C GLN A 256 6.77 -18.78 14.40
#